data_c2c63cc476e89174d0781001a4d2477b
#
_entry.id   c2c63cc476e89174d0781001a4d2477b
#
_cell.length_a   1.000
_cell.length_b   1.000
_cell.length_c   1.000
_cell.angle_alpha   90.00
_cell.angle_beta   90.00
_cell.angle_gamma   90.00
#
_symmetry.space_group_name_H-M   'P 1'
#
loop_
_entity.id
_entity.type
_entity.pdbx_description
1 polymer ?
#
loop_
_entity_poly.entity_id
_entity_poly.type
_entity_poly.pdbx_seq_one_letter_code
_entity_poly.pdbx_strand_id
1 'polypeptide(L)'
;MADGALTSRTEVLSSRTKALLHIVWVLVAVAEPVSAHRLDEYLQASRIGIDPDRVRIELDLTPGVSVAPRILAEIDRDHDGAVSREEARAYEARVTSDIRLDVDGRPLALEPVESQCHLAGQLLTGEGTLSVQWAAEVPALGPGTHRLRYRNGHRPDIGVYLANALVPASTRVAVTAQRRDTDQRELVIEYELRDPAHASAGWWLAAAAGGVALFAGAVWRRRPT
;
A
#
# COMPACT_ATOMS: atom_id res chain seq x y z
N MET A 1 -44.80 63.83 -12.88
CA MET A 1 -44.03 63.47 -11.70
C MET A 1 -44.11 61.94 -11.54
N ALA A 2 -43.19 61.21 -12.18
CA ALA A 2 -42.97 59.78 -11.97
C ALA A 2 -41.68 59.39 -12.68
N ASP A 3 -40.51 59.79 -12.12
CA ASP A 3 -39.20 59.36 -12.58
C ASP A 3 -38.25 59.33 -11.35
N GLY A 4 -38.29 58.27 -10.55
CA GLY A 4 -37.43 58.23 -9.39
C GLY A 4 -37.27 56.83 -8.76
N ALA A 5 -37.85 55.77 -9.28
CA ALA A 5 -37.89 54.47 -8.57
C ALA A 5 -37.14 53.32 -9.27
N LEU A 6 -36.52 53.55 -10.42
CA LEU A 6 -35.89 52.44 -11.21
C LEU A 6 -34.36 52.37 -11.12
N THR A 7 -33.70 53.41 -10.61
CA THR A 7 -32.20 53.46 -10.51
C THR A 7 -31.62 52.72 -9.28
N SER A 8 -32.41 52.53 -8.22
CA SER A 8 -31.85 51.95 -6.99
C SER A 8 -31.76 50.40 -7.02
N ARG A 9 -32.53 49.72 -7.90
CA ARG A 9 -32.52 48.24 -7.97
C ARG A 9 -31.37 47.65 -8.78
N THR A 10 -30.85 48.39 -9.74
CA THR A 10 -29.76 47.94 -10.60
C THR A 10 -28.39 48.08 -9.92
N GLU A 11 -28.18 49.06 -9.04
CA GLU A 11 -26.92 49.23 -8.32
C GLU A 11 -26.72 48.18 -7.22
N VAL A 12 -27.76 47.74 -6.53
CA VAL A 12 -27.68 46.70 -5.46
C VAL A 12 -27.37 45.34 -6.04
N LEU A 13 -27.88 44.99 -7.23
CA LEU A 13 -27.54 43.78 -7.96
C LEU A 13 -26.07 43.75 -8.42
N SER A 14 -25.55 44.93 -8.85
CA SER A 14 -24.15 45.09 -9.26
C SER A 14 -23.14 44.88 -8.11
N SER A 15 -23.44 45.33 -6.92
CA SER A 15 -22.54 45.18 -5.76
C SER A 15 -22.47 43.72 -5.25
N ARG A 16 -23.57 43.00 -5.26
CA ARG A 16 -23.63 41.58 -4.88
C ARG A 16 -22.93 40.67 -5.90
N THR A 17 -23.08 40.99 -7.20
CA THR A 17 -22.40 40.24 -8.27
C THR A 17 -20.90 40.50 -8.24
N LYS A 18 -20.45 41.71 -7.98
CA LYS A 18 -19.02 42.01 -7.82
C LYS A 18 -18.42 41.33 -6.59
N ALA A 19 -19.13 41.28 -5.46
CA ALA A 19 -18.70 40.59 -4.26
C ALA A 19 -18.58 39.07 -4.49
N LEU A 20 -19.55 38.46 -5.16
CA LEU A 20 -19.50 37.05 -5.53
C LEU A 20 -18.35 36.73 -6.51
N LEU A 21 -18.11 37.58 -7.50
CA LEU A 21 -16.98 37.42 -8.42
C LEU A 21 -15.63 37.50 -7.70
N HIS A 22 -15.48 38.41 -6.72
CA HIS A 22 -14.26 38.54 -5.92
C HIS A 22 -14.03 37.29 -5.03
N ILE A 23 -15.09 36.73 -4.42
CA ILE A 23 -15.00 35.52 -3.61
C ILE A 23 -14.58 34.32 -4.48
N VAL A 24 -15.16 34.16 -5.68
CA VAL A 24 -14.77 33.10 -6.61
C VAL A 24 -13.32 33.28 -7.07
N TRP A 25 -12.86 34.48 -7.35
CA TRP A 25 -11.47 34.73 -7.72
C TRP A 25 -10.48 34.43 -6.59
N VAL A 26 -10.82 34.78 -5.34
CA VAL A 26 -9.99 34.45 -4.17
C VAL A 26 -9.94 32.96 -3.92
N LEU A 27 -11.04 32.21 -4.11
CA LEU A 27 -11.06 30.74 -3.99
C LEU A 27 -10.26 30.04 -5.09
N VAL A 28 -10.21 30.57 -6.31
CA VAL A 28 -9.40 30.02 -7.40
C VAL A 28 -7.91 30.36 -7.22
N ALA A 29 -7.57 31.51 -6.62
CA ALA A 29 -6.18 31.91 -6.39
C ALA A 29 -5.49 31.15 -5.24
N VAL A 30 -6.25 30.44 -4.38
CA VAL A 30 -5.72 29.64 -3.25
C VAL A 30 -5.61 28.15 -3.62
N ALA A 31 -6.06 27.74 -4.81
CA ALA A 31 -5.79 26.41 -5.32
C ALA A 31 -4.31 26.32 -5.75
N GLU A 32 -3.42 26.21 -4.76
CA GLU A 32 -2.08 25.73 -5.01
C GLU A 32 -2.22 24.38 -5.74
N PRO A 33 -1.51 24.15 -6.87
CA PRO A 33 -1.47 22.82 -7.44
C PRO A 33 -0.88 21.91 -6.35
N VAL A 34 -1.71 21.09 -5.76
CA VAL A 34 -1.24 19.97 -4.92
C VAL A 34 -0.47 19.07 -5.86
N SER A 35 0.83 19.32 -5.98
CA SER A 35 1.76 18.44 -6.64
C SER A 35 1.82 17.20 -5.75
N ALA A 36 1.01 16.19 -6.10
CA ALA A 36 0.81 15.00 -5.30
C ALA A 36 2.06 14.09 -5.22
N HIS A 37 3.12 14.43 -5.97
CA HIS A 37 4.40 13.75 -5.94
C HIS A 37 5.51 14.79 -5.84
N ARG A 38 6.31 14.68 -4.79
CA ARG A 38 7.57 15.42 -4.74
C ARG A 38 8.47 14.86 -5.84
N LEU A 39 8.83 15.72 -6.78
CA LEU A 39 9.62 15.35 -7.95
C LEU A 39 11.02 14.87 -7.59
N ASP A 40 11.49 15.15 -6.38
CA ASP A 40 12.84 14.94 -5.85
C ASP A 40 12.95 13.75 -4.87
N GLU A 41 11.92 12.91 -4.77
CA GLU A 41 11.89 11.78 -3.85
C GLU A 41 11.93 10.43 -4.60
N TYR A 42 12.43 9.40 -3.91
CA TYR A 42 12.36 8.01 -4.37
C TYR A 42 11.35 7.24 -3.52
N LEU A 43 10.13 7.14 -4.02
CA LEU A 43 9.05 6.45 -3.32
C LEU A 43 9.31 4.93 -3.30
N GLN A 44 9.24 4.33 -2.13
CA GLN A 44 9.45 2.92 -1.86
C GLN A 44 8.25 2.35 -1.09
N ALA A 45 7.35 1.69 -1.80
CA ALA A 45 6.12 1.18 -1.22
C ALA A 45 6.19 -0.34 -1.02
N SER A 46 6.22 -0.76 0.24
CA SER A 46 6.31 -2.18 0.63
C SER A 46 4.96 -2.72 1.05
N ARG A 47 4.58 -3.86 0.49
CA ARG A 47 3.39 -4.66 0.86
C ARG A 47 3.84 -6.00 1.39
N ILE A 48 3.45 -6.34 2.63
CA ILE A 48 3.91 -7.55 3.34
C ILE A 48 2.71 -8.47 3.56
N GLY A 49 2.73 -9.63 2.92
CA GLY A 49 1.78 -10.71 3.11
C GLY A 49 2.33 -11.76 4.06
N ILE A 50 1.53 -12.17 5.05
CA ILE A 50 1.90 -13.18 6.05
C ILE A 50 1.03 -14.41 5.87
N ASP A 51 1.66 -15.54 5.59
CA ASP A 51 1.06 -16.87 5.63
C ASP A 51 1.66 -17.67 6.80
N PRO A 52 1.08 -18.83 7.18
CA PRO A 52 1.58 -19.59 8.32
C PRO A 52 3.02 -20.07 8.20
N ASP A 53 3.51 -20.28 7.00
CA ASP A 53 4.81 -20.87 6.67
C ASP A 53 5.68 -19.98 5.77
N ARG A 54 5.16 -18.81 5.36
CA ARG A 54 5.84 -17.93 4.41
C ARG A 54 5.46 -16.47 4.61
N VAL A 55 6.43 -15.59 4.40
CA VAL A 55 6.20 -14.16 4.23
C VAL A 55 6.48 -13.79 2.77
N ARG A 56 5.62 -12.99 2.18
CA ARG A 56 5.82 -12.38 0.86
C ARG A 56 6.00 -10.89 1.02
N ILE A 57 6.96 -10.34 0.30
CA ILE A 57 7.20 -8.90 0.23
C ILE A 57 7.14 -8.48 -1.22
N GLU A 58 6.38 -7.45 -1.48
CA GLU A 58 6.37 -6.75 -2.76
C GLU A 58 6.81 -5.31 -2.50
N LEU A 59 7.84 -4.86 -3.18
CA LEU A 59 8.40 -3.52 -3.07
C LEU A 59 8.34 -2.82 -4.42
N ASP A 60 7.58 -1.74 -4.47
CA ASP A 60 7.54 -0.84 -5.60
C ASP A 60 8.48 0.33 -5.36
N LEU A 61 9.34 0.58 -6.33
CA LEU A 61 10.36 1.59 -6.35
C LEU A 61 10.05 2.57 -7.48
N THR A 62 9.54 3.76 -7.13
CA THR A 62 9.12 4.78 -8.10
C THR A 62 9.95 6.04 -7.90
N PRO A 63 10.97 6.29 -8.74
CA PRO A 63 11.75 7.51 -8.66
C PRO A 63 10.95 8.70 -9.20
N GLY A 64 10.96 9.80 -8.45
CA GLY A 64 10.48 11.08 -8.98
C GLY A 64 11.36 11.58 -10.12
N VAL A 65 10.83 12.45 -10.97
CA VAL A 65 11.47 12.91 -12.22
C VAL A 65 12.87 13.46 -12.00
N SER A 66 13.11 14.19 -10.89
CA SER A 66 14.41 14.80 -10.59
C SER A 66 15.47 13.78 -10.15
N VAL A 67 15.07 12.64 -9.57
CA VAL A 67 16.01 11.61 -9.09
C VAL A 67 16.13 10.43 -10.06
N ALA A 68 15.18 10.27 -10.98
CA ALA A 68 15.13 9.18 -11.94
C ALA A 68 16.43 9.05 -12.78
N PRO A 69 17.07 10.13 -13.29
CA PRO A 69 18.32 10.00 -14.02
C PRO A 69 19.45 9.38 -13.19
N ARG A 70 19.51 9.70 -11.89
CA ARG A 70 20.50 9.14 -10.97
C ARG A 70 20.25 7.67 -10.69
N ILE A 71 18.97 7.30 -10.48
CA ILE A 71 18.59 5.89 -10.27
C ILE A 71 18.84 5.07 -11.54
N LEU A 72 18.48 5.61 -12.71
CA LEU A 72 18.74 4.94 -13.98
C LEU A 72 20.24 4.70 -14.20
N ALA A 73 21.10 5.70 -13.94
CA ALA A 73 22.54 5.54 -14.06
C ALA A 73 23.16 4.51 -13.09
N GLU A 74 22.45 4.18 -11.99
CA GLU A 74 22.84 3.10 -11.08
C GLU A 74 22.43 1.72 -11.58
N ILE A 75 21.37 1.65 -12.40
CA ILE A 75 20.82 0.41 -12.98
C ILE A 75 21.50 0.12 -14.31
N ASP A 76 21.45 1.05 -15.25
CA ASP A 76 22.06 1.01 -16.59
C ASP A 76 23.58 1.23 -16.45
N ARG A 77 24.31 0.14 -16.31
CA ARG A 77 25.75 0.15 -15.99
C ARG A 77 26.64 0.32 -17.20
N ASP A 78 26.17 -0.12 -18.38
CA ASP A 78 26.89 0.02 -19.64
C ASP A 78 26.51 1.31 -20.39
N HIS A 79 25.52 2.06 -19.87
CA HIS A 79 25.06 3.35 -20.37
C HIS A 79 24.54 3.29 -21.82
N ASP A 80 23.90 2.19 -22.18
CA ASP A 80 23.29 2.03 -23.51
C ASP A 80 21.88 2.67 -23.61
N GLY A 81 21.35 3.16 -22.48
CA GLY A 81 20.04 3.82 -22.36
C GLY A 81 18.89 2.83 -22.21
N ALA A 82 19.16 1.55 -22.05
CA ALA A 82 18.19 0.52 -21.77
C ALA A 82 18.51 -0.17 -20.42
N VAL A 83 17.54 -0.85 -19.84
CA VAL A 83 17.79 -1.69 -18.67
C VAL A 83 17.69 -3.14 -19.08
N SER A 84 18.82 -3.80 -19.17
CA SER A 84 18.90 -5.22 -19.43
C SER A 84 18.40 -6.05 -18.25
N ARG A 85 18.05 -7.31 -18.50
CA ARG A 85 17.64 -8.24 -17.43
C ARG A 85 18.76 -8.48 -16.41
N GLU A 86 20.00 -8.45 -16.84
CA GLU A 86 21.17 -8.64 -15.98
C GLU A 86 21.35 -7.43 -15.03
N GLU A 87 21.22 -6.24 -15.55
CA GLU A 87 21.29 -5.01 -14.77
C GLU A 87 20.13 -4.90 -13.76
N ALA A 88 18.91 -5.24 -14.19
CA ALA A 88 17.75 -5.29 -13.30
C ALA A 88 18.00 -6.26 -12.12
N ARG A 89 18.54 -7.45 -12.38
CA ARG A 89 18.89 -8.42 -11.35
C ARG A 89 20.03 -7.95 -10.43
N ALA A 90 21.03 -7.28 -11.00
CA ALA A 90 22.12 -6.72 -10.20
C ALA A 90 21.61 -5.62 -9.26
N TYR A 91 20.69 -4.80 -9.72
CA TYR A 91 20.06 -3.77 -8.90
C TYR A 91 19.15 -4.38 -7.83
N GLU A 92 18.34 -5.38 -8.19
CA GLU A 92 17.51 -6.15 -7.25
C GLU A 92 18.35 -6.76 -6.11
N ALA A 93 19.50 -7.37 -6.44
CA ALA A 93 20.39 -7.93 -5.42
C ALA A 93 20.91 -6.86 -4.44
N ARG A 94 21.18 -5.64 -4.93
CA ARG A 94 21.55 -4.50 -4.09
C ARG A 94 20.40 -4.08 -3.18
N VAL A 95 19.20 -3.93 -3.73
CA VAL A 95 17.99 -3.61 -2.95
C VAL A 95 17.78 -4.68 -1.87
N THR A 96 17.87 -5.97 -2.23
CA THR A 96 17.71 -7.09 -1.31
C THR A 96 18.69 -7.01 -0.14
N SER A 97 19.94 -6.58 -0.38
CA SER A 97 20.95 -6.44 0.68
C SER A 97 20.61 -5.37 1.72
N ASP A 98 19.75 -4.41 1.36
CA ASP A 98 19.32 -3.31 2.22
C ASP A 98 18.03 -3.63 2.99
N ILE A 99 17.32 -4.72 2.64
CA ILE A 99 16.12 -5.18 3.34
C ILE A 99 16.50 -6.12 4.49
N ARG A 100 15.79 -5.98 5.61
CA ARG A 100 15.88 -6.89 6.75
C ARG A 100 14.50 -7.40 7.11
N LEU A 101 14.40 -8.68 7.36
CA LEU A 101 13.19 -9.37 7.80
C LEU A 101 13.52 -10.34 8.91
N ASP A 102 12.75 -10.32 9.99
CA ASP A 102 12.83 -11.30 11.06
C ASP A 102 11.45 -11.65 11.62
N VAL A 103 11.33 -12.86 12.16
CA VAL A 103 10.19 -13.32 12.94
C VAL A 103 10.70 -13.71 14.32
N ASP A 104 10.12 -13.10 15.37
CA ASP A 104 10.50 -13.31 16.79
C ASP A 104 12.00 -13.15 17.03
N GLY A 105 12.64 -12.21 16.30
CA GLY A 105 14.08 -11.94 16.36
C GLY A 105 14.94 -12.94 15.59
N ARG A 106 14.35 -13.89 14.84
CA ARG A 106 15.08 -14.82 13.97
C ARG A 106 15.09 -14.27 12.56
N PRO A 107 16.27 -13.94 11.99
CA PRO A 107 16.37 -13.46 10.62
C PRO A 107 15.83 -14.45 9.61
N LEU A 108 15.12 -13.95 8.61
CA LEU A 108 14.64 -14.73 7.48
C LEU A 108 15.41 -14.35 6.21
N ALA A 109 15.78 -15.36 5.42
CA ALA A 109 16.38 -15.17 4.12
C ALA A 109 15.31 -14.76 3.11
N LEU A 110 15.60 -13.73 2.32
CA LEU A 110 14.76 -13.28 1.22
C LEU A 110 15.18 -13.95 -0.06
N GLU A 111 14.27 -14.68 -0.68
CA GLU A 111 14.47 -15.32 -1.97
C GLU A 111 13.71 -14.54 -3.04
N PRO A 112 14.37 -14.04 -4.10
CA PRO A 112 13.69 -13.38 -5.20
C PRO A 112 12.70 -14.32 -5.88
N VAL A 113 11.47 -13.85 -6.10
CA VAL A 113 10.44 -14.60 -6.81
C VAL A 113 10.31 -14.06 -8.22
N GLU A 114 10.14 -12.76 -8.34
CA GLU A 114 9.97 -12.08 -9.61
C GLU A 114 10.40 -10.62 -9.47
N SER A 115 11.04 -10.08 -10.51
CA SER A 115 11.27 -8.65 -10.64
C SER A 115 10.76 -8.17 -11.99
N GLN A 116 10.03 -7.07 -11.98
CA GLN A 116 9.55 -6.40 -13.19
C GLN A 116 10.13 -5.00 -13.23
N CYS A 117 10.88 -4.71 -14.28
CA CYS A 117 11.41 -3.39 -14.56
C CYS A 117 10.67 -2.80 -15.76
N HIS A 118 10.07 -1.65 -15.58
CA HIS A 118 9.52 -0.88 -16.70
C HIS A 118 10.66 -0.30 -17.54
N LEU A 119 10.35 0.02 -18.80
CA LEU A 119 11.32 0.58 -19.74
C LEU A 119 11.99 1.84 -19.15
N ALA A 120 13.29 1.98 -19.37
CA ALA A 120 14.10 3.10 -18.88
C ALA A 120 13.46 4.48 -19.16
N GLY A 121 12.82 4.66 -20.33
CA GLY A 121 12.12 5.89 -20.69
C GLY A 121 10.94 6.24 -19.75
N GLN A 122 10.23 5.24 -19.24
CA GLN A 122 9.12 5.45 -18.30
C GLN A 122 9.64 5.85 -16.91
N LEU A 123 10.80 5.35 -16.49
CA LEU A 123 11.44 5.79 -15.25
C LEU A 123 11.79 7.28 -15.31
N LEU A 124 12.32 7.76 -16.45
CA LEU A 124 12.69 9.17 -16.63
C LEU A 124 11.49 10.12 -16.62
N THR A 125 10.31 9.67 -17.02
CA THR A 125 9.07 10.48 -16.97
C THR A 125 8.39 10.45 -15.61
N GLY A 126 8.88 9.64 -14.65
CA GLY A 126 8.25 9.45 -13.35
C GLY A 126 7.01 8.53 -13.39
N GLU A 127 6.75 7.89 -14.54
CA GLU A 127 5.64 6.95 -14.73
C GLU A 127 6.07 5.49 -14.54
N GLY A 128 7.39 5.24 -14.48
CA GLY A 128 7.97 3.92 -14.33
C GLY A 128 8.10 3.51 -12.87
N THR A 129 7.83 2.24 -12.61
CA THR A 129 8.02 1.60 -11.30
C THR A 129 8.83 0.34 -11.48
N LEU A 130 9.83 0.15 -10.63
CA LEU A 130 10.55 -1.11 -10.50
C LEU A 130 9.88 -1.92 -9.39
N SER A 131 9.24 -3.04 -9.72
CA SER A 131 8.61 -3.91 -8.75
C SER A 131 9.50 -5.12 -8.49
N VAL A 132 9.83 -5.35 -7.22
CA VAL A 132 10.62 -6.49 -6.76
C VAL A 132 9.79 -7.30 -5.78
N GLN A 133 9.82 -8.63 -5.93
CA GLN A 133 9.07 -9.55 -5.09
C GLN A 133 9.99 -10.59 -4.47
N TRP A 134 9.81 -10.81 -3.18
CA TRP A 134 10.52 -11.85 -2.43
C TRP A 134 9.55 -12.73 -1.67
N ALA A 135 10.00 -13.96 -1.45
CA ALA A 135 9.44 -14.86 -0.47
C ALA A 135 10.50 -15.17 0.60
N ALA A 136 10.03 -15.39 1.82
CA ALA A 136 10.86 -15.89 2.91
C ALA A 136 10.12 -17.04 3.60
N GLU A 137 10.77 -18.18 3.75
CA GLU A 137 10.23 -19.28 4.52
C GLU A 137 10.25 -18.97 6.01
N VAL A 138 9.12 -19.22 6.67
CA VAL A 138 8.98 -19.05 8.12
C VAL A 138 9.18 -20.41 8.77
N PRO A 139 10.10 -20.55 9.72
CA PRO A 139 10.24 -21.78 10.50
C PRO A 139 8.90 -22.17 11.15
N ALA A 140 8.68 -23.44 11.39
CA ALA A 140 7.46 -23.92 12.04
C ALA A 140 7.28 -23.21 13.40
N LEU A 141 6.22 -22.41 13.49
CA LEU A 141 5.80 -21.69 14.68
C LEU A 141 4.61 -22.38 15.32
N GLY A 142 4.57 -22.39 16.66
CA GLY A 142 3.38 -22.84 17.40
C GLY A 142 2.23 -21.84 17.28
N PRO A 143 1.00 -22.25 17.65
CA PRO A 143 -0.10 -21.29 17.81
C PRO A 143 0.23 -20.24 18.87
N GLY A 144 -0.21 -19.02 18.65
CA GLY A 144 0.03 -17.89 19.58
C GLY A 144 0.38 -16.60 18.87
N THR A 145 0.81 -15.61 19.64
CA THR A 145 1.19 -14.30 19.15
C THR A 145 2.66 -14.29 18.71
N HIS A 146 2.89 -13.82 17.51
CA HIS A 146 4.21 -13.68 16.91
C HIS A 146 4.43 -12.24 16.44
N ARG A 147 5.70 -11.90 16.23
CA ARG A 147 6.13 -10.58 15.81
C ARG A 147 7.01 -10.68 14.56
N LEU A 148 6.54 -10.10 13.47
CA LEU A 148 7.33 -9.87 12.26
C LEU A 148 7.90 -8.46 12.30
N ARG A 149 9.19 -8.31 12.03
CA ARG A 149 9.84 -7.02 11.82
C ARG A 149 10.39 -6.96 10.41
N TYR A 150 10.00 -5.93 9.70
CA TYR A 150 10.49 -5.55 8.38
C TYR A 150 11.22 -4.22 8.47
N ARG A 151 12.35 -4.08 7.77
CA ARG A 151 13.05 -2.82 7.64
C ARG A 151 13.60 -2.65 6.24
N ASN A 152 13.34 -1.48 5.64
CA ASN A 152 13.89 -1.04 4.37
C ASN A 152 14.99 0.00 4.62
N GLY A 153 16.24 -0.34 4.29
CA GLY A 153 17.40 0.53 4.40
C GLY A 153 17.86 1.11 3.06
N HIS A 154 17.14 0.82 1.97
CA HIS A 154 17.58 1.21 0.63
C HIS A 154 17.45 2.72 0.41
N ARG A 155 18.51 3.36 -0.05
CA ARG A 155 18.61 4.79 -0.41
C ARG A 155 17.99 5.75 0.62
N PRO A 156 18.49 5.75 1.86
CA PRO A 156 17.96 6.61 2.93
C PRO A 156 18.21 8.11 2.69
N ASP A 157 19.06 8.45 1.74
CA ASP A 157 19.39 9.82 1.35
C ASP A 157 18.30 10.52 0.51
N ILE A 158 17.46 9.75 -0.19
CA ILE A 158 16.41 10.26 -1.07
C ILE A 158 15.10 9.46 -0.95
N GLY A 159 15.09 8.39 -0.14
CA GLY A 159 13.95 7.49 -0.02
C GLY A 159 12.81 8.06 0.81
N VAL A 160 11.60 7.91 0.31
CA VAL A 160 10.34 8.05 1.07
C VAL A 160 9.69 6.67 1.13
N TYR A 161 9.34 6.23 2.35
CA TYR A 161 8.94 4.85 2.58
C TYR A 161 7.48 4.74 2.97
N LEU A 162 6.82 3.72 2.45
CA LEU A 162 5.50 3.27 2.87
C LEU A 162 5.58 1.77 3.12
N ALA A 163 5.19 1.32 4.29
CA ALA A 163 5.17 -0.11 4.60
C ALA A 163 3.83 -0.51 5.23
N ASN A 164 3.18 -1.53 4.65
CA ASN A 164 1.89 -2.01 5.10
C ASN A 164 1.82 -3.53 5.10
N ALA A 165 1.18 -4.10 6.13
CA ALA A 165 0.75 -5.49 6.09
C ALA A 165 -0.52 -5.62 5.24
N LEU A 166 -0.54 -6.63 4.39
CA LEU A 166 -1.74 -7.04 3.66
C LEU A 166 -2.69 -7.80 4.60
N VAL A 167 -3.96 -7.81 4.23
CA VAL A 167 -4.92 -8.71 4.89
C VAL A 167 -4.52 -10.15 4.59
N PRO A 168 -4.29 -11.00 5.62
CA PRO A 168 -3.88 -12.37 5.41
C PRO A 168 -4.90 -13.15 4.60
N ALA A 169 -4.43 -13.93 3.61
CA ALA A 169 -5.29 -14.84 2.86
C ALA A 169 -5.69 -16.08 3.68
N SER A 170 -4.84 -16.50 4.61
CA SER A 170 -5.10 -17.63 5.49
C SER A 170 -5.91 -17.22 6.72
N THR A 171 -6.98 -17.96 7.01
CA THR A 171 -7.77 -17.80 8.26
C THR A 171 -6.98 -18.17 9.52
N ARG A 172 -5.83 -18.82 9.36
CA ARG A 172 -4.94 -19.15 10.46
C ARG A 172 -4.11 -17.97 10.95
N VAL A 173 -3.99 -16.91 10.15
CA VAL A 173 -3.22 -15.71 10.50
C VAL A 173 -4.17 -14.56 10.71
N ALA A 174 -4.01 -13.85 11.82
CA ALA A 174 -4.72 -12.61 12.10
C ALA A 174 -3.74 -11.52 12.51
N VAL A 175 -3.61 -10.47 11.72
CA VAL A 175 -2.83 -9.28 12.09
C VAL A 175 -3.56 -8.54 13.21
N THR A 176 -2.90 -8.36 14.36
CA THR A 176 -3.49 -7.74 15.55
C THR A 176 -3.00 -6.31 15.76
N ALA A 177 -1.77 -6.00 15.34
CA ALA A 177 -1.24 -4.63 15.41
C ALA A 177 -0.18 -4.37 14.34
N GLN A 178 -0.03 -3.10 13.97
CA GLN A 178 1.04 -2.62 13.11
C GLN A 178 1.62 -1.34 13.70
N ARG A 179 2.94 -1.27 13.82
CA ARG A 179 3.66 -0.08 14.29
C ARG A 179 4.78 0.26 13.32
N ARG A 180 4.95 1.55 13.05
CA ARG A 180 5.96 2.09 12.15
C ARG A 180 6.85 3.04 12.90
N ASP A 181 8.10 3.14 12.49
CA ASP A 181 8.96 4.25 12.88
C ASP A 181 8.52 5.56 12.20
N THR A 182 9.11 6.68 12.59
CA THR A 182 8.75 8.01 12.08
C THR A 182 8.95 8.13 10.58
N ASP A 183 9.98 7.48 10.05
CA ASP A 183 10.32 7.52 8.63
C ASP A 183 9.62 6.43 7.81
N GLN A 184 8.78 5.60 8.46
CA GLN A 184 8.10 4.44 7.88
C GLN A 184 9.04 3.40 7.22
N ARG A 185 10.32 3.42 7.61
CA ARG A 185 11.34 2.46 7.15
C ARG A 185 11.24 1.12 7.85
N GLU A 186 10.78 1.13 9.10
CA GLU A 186 10.56 -0.07 9.90
C GLU A 186 9.05 -0.29 10.11
N LEU A 187 8.60 -1.51 9.86
CA LEU A 187 7.26 -1.97 10.19
C LEU A 187 7.34 -3.18 11.09
N VAL A 188 6.75 -3.06 12.26
CA VAL A 188 6.55 -4.17 13.20
C VAL A 188 5.09 -4.60 13.12
N ILE A 189 4.86 -5.88 12.80
CA ILE A 189 3.54 -6.49 12.67
C ILE A 189 3.41 -7.52 13.79
N GLU A 190 2.41 -7.35 14.66
CA GLU A 190 1.99 -8.39 15.60
C GLU A 190 0.86 -9.18 14.96
N TYR A 191 0.96 -10.50 14.98
CA TYR A 191 -0.04 -11.38 14.42
C TYR A 191 -0.25 -12.62 15.29
N GLU A 192 -1.46 -13.15 15.26
CA GLU A 192 -1.84 -14.38 15.92
C GLU A 192 -1.83 -15.53 14.90
N LEU A 193 -1.12 -16.59 15.21
CA LEU A 193 -1.16 -17.85 14.47
C LEU A 193 -2.10 -18.81 15.18
N ARG A 194 -3.18 -19.21 14.50
CA ARG A 194 -4.21 -20.11 15.03
C ARG A 194 -3.88 -21.57 14.73
N ASP A 195 -4.30 -22.44 15.64
CA ASP A 195 -4.21 -23.89 15.44
C ASP A 195 -5.00 -24.30 14.18
N PRO A 196 -4.44 -25.17 13.30
CA PRO A 196 -5.16 -25.71 12.15
C PRO A 196 -6.47 -26.41 12.52
N ALA A 197 -6.54 -27.05 13.67
CA ALA A 197 -7.74 -27.71 14.16
C ALA A 197 -8.91 -26.75 14.43
N HIS A 198 -8.63 -25.51 14.83
CA HIS A 198 -9.65 -24.50 15.09
C HIS A 198 -10.05 -23.69 13.85
N ALA A 199 -9.23 -23.65 12.82
CA ALA A 199 -9.55 -22.98 11.56
C ALA A 199 -10.69 -23.66 10.80
N SER A 200 -10.89 -24.97 11.00
CA SER A 200 -11.94 -25.77 10.35
C SER A 200 -13.27 -25.80 11.14
N ALA A 201 -13.28 -25.45 12.41
CA ALA A 201 -14.47 -25.56 13.27
C ALA A 201 -15.56 -24.54 12.94
N GLY A 202 -15.22 -23.37 12.38
CA GLY A 202 -16.18 -22.33 12.04
C GLY A 202 -17.23 -22.72 11.00
N TRP A 203 -16.90 -23.60 10.09
CA TRP A 203 -17.80 -24.05 9.03
C TRP A 203 -18.88 -25.02 9.54
N TRP A 204 -18.52 -25.88 10.48
CA TRP A 204 -19.46 -26.85 11.05
C TRP A 204 -20.50 -26.20 11.94
N LEU A 205 -20.15 -25.17 12.69
CA LEU A 205 -21.09 -24.42 13.52
C LEU A 205 -22.10 -23.63 12.70
N ALA A 206 -21.67 -23.04 11.58
CA ALA A 206 -22.58 -22.34 10.67
C ALA A 206 -23.53 -23.33 9.96
N ALA A 207 -23.04 -24.52 9.55
CA ALA A 207 -23.88 -25.55 8.95
C ALA A 207 -24.87 -26.15 9.95
N ALA A 208 -24.48 -26.35 11.21
CA ALA A 208 -25.37 -26.86 12.26
C ALA A 208 -26.48 -25.84 12.62
N ALA A 209 -26.17 -24.55 12.70
CA ALA A 209 -27.15 -23.51 12.95
C ALA A 209 -28.16 -23.36 11.79
N GLY A 210 -27.70 -23.45 10.53
CA GLY A 210 -28.56 -23.44 9.35
C GLY A 210 -29.47 -24.65 9.26
N GLY A 211 -28.99 -25.85 9.62
CA GLY A 211 -29.75 -27.09 9.62
C GLY A 211 -30.89 -27.09 10.64
N VAL A 212 -30.67 -26.56 11.84
CA VAL A 212 -31.69 -26.45 12.89
C VAL A 212 -32.82 -25.48 12.51
N ALA A 213 -32.47 -24.37 11.83
CA ALA A 213 -33.47 -23.39 11.39
C ALA A 213 -34.38 -23.94 10.27
N LEU A 214 -33.83 -24.77 9.36
CA LEU A 214 -34.63 -25.43 8.31
C LEU A 214 -35.54 -26.54 8.87
N PHE A 215 -35.11 -27.27 9.90
CA PHE A 215 -35.92 -28.32 10.52
C PHE A 215 -37.07 -27.73 11.34
N ALA A 216 -36.84 -26.64 12.07
CA ALA A 216 -37.88 -25.94 12.83
C ALA A 216 -38.97 -25.33 11.92
N GLY A 217 -38.58 -24.78 10.77
CA GLY A 217 -39.50 -24.25 9.76
C GLY A 217 -40.35 -25.32 9.07
N ALA A 218 -39.83 -26.52 8.87
CA ALA A 218 -40.57 -27.64 8.26
C ALA A 218 -41.58 -28.27 9.20
N VAL A 219 -41.33 -28.32 10.51
CA VAL A 219 -42.25 -28.85 11.51
C VAL A 219 -43.43 -27.88 11.74
N TRP A 220 -43.19 -26.57 11.67
CA TRP A 220 -44.25 -25.58 11.90
C TRP A 220 -45.27 -25.51 10.75
N ARG A 221 -44.90 -25.88 9.51
CA ARG A 221 -45.81 -25.91 8.34
C ARG A 221 -46.71 -27.14 8.25
N ARG A 222 -46.56 -28.11 9.13
CA ARG A 222 -47.35 -29.38 9.12
C ARG A 222 -48.41 -29.47 10.20
N ARG A 223 -48.85 -28.36 10.82
CA ARG A 223 -50.02 -28.38 11.71
C ARG A 223 -51.27 -28.22 10.87
N PRO A 224 -52.13 -29.27 10.75
CA PRO A 224 -53.44 -29.14 10.12
C PRO A 224 -54.38 -28.32 11.00
N THR A 225 -55.17 -27.48 10.37
CA THR A 225 -56.32 -26.78 10.95
C THR A 225 -57.46 -27.75 11.13
#